data_b766c054d7bc826b8ed45bbbab5344bc
#
_entry.id   b766c054d7bc826b8ed45bbbab5344bc
#
_cell.length_a   1.000
_cell.length_b   1.000
_cell.length_c   1.000
_cell.angle_alpha   90.00
_cell.angle_beta   90.00
_cell.angle_gamma   90.00
#
_symmetry.space_group_name_H-M   'P 1'
#
loop_
_entity.id
_entity.type
_entity.pdbx_description
1 polymer ?
#
loop_
_entity_poly.entity_id
_entity_poly.type
_entity_poly.pdbx_seq_one_letter_code
_entity_poly.pdbx_strand_id
1 'polypeptide(L)'
;LSVCLLPLWGQQNFSRIDSLIKKMLPEASEVGISVYDLTAKKSLYNYRAEKLSRPASTMKLLTAITALSRPGANEPFRTEVWHDGVIEHDTLQGNLYVVGGFDPEFDSQSMDSLIEEVITFPFSVINGQVYGDVSMKDSLYWGSGWAWDDTPAGYQPYLSPLMFCKGTVQVSVVPSTVQGDTASVSCQPLSSYYTVTNQTKTRTSSAGKFSFTRDWLTNGNNLLISGNVTSIRKDDVNLSLIHISEPTRQEAIS
;
A
#
# COMPACT_ATOMS: atom_id res chain seq x y z
N LEU A 1 -40.48 -57.01 10.94
CA LEU A 1 -39.15 -56.46 11.22
C LEU A 1 -38.72 -55.61 10.03
N SER A 2 -38.89 -54.29 10.14
CA SER A 2 -38.45 -53.34 9.13
C SER A 2 -37.03 -52.88 9.49
N VAL A 3 -36.04 -53.30 8.71
CA VAL A 3 -34.64 -52.86 8.88
C VAL A 3 -34.50 -51.54 8.16
N CYS A 4 -34.43 -50.44 8.93
CA CYS A 4 -34.04 -49.12 8.43
C CYS A 4 -32.55 -49.18 8.06
N LEU A 5 -32.24 -49.30 6.78
CA LEU A 5 -30.91 -49.04 6.25
C LEU A 5 -30.66 -47.53 6.30
N LEU A 6 -29.98 -47.08 7.36
CA LEU A 6 -29.39 -45.75 7.38
C LEU A 6 -28.30 -45.68 6.30
N PRO A 7 -28.30 -44.69 5.42
CA PRO A 7 -27.20 -44.55 4.48
C PRO A 7 -25.92 -44.28 5.28
N LEU A 8 -24.97 -45.20 5.20
CA LEU A 8 -23.58 -44.96 5.56
C LEU A 8 -23.05 -43.88 4.62
N TRP A 9 -23.22 -42.64 4.99
CA TRP A 9 -22.45 -41.57 4.40
C TRP A 9 -21.02 -41.84 4.78
N GLY A 10 -20.24 -42.31 3.81
CA GLY A 10 -18.89 -42.76 3.99
C GLY A 10 -18.05 -41.68 4.70
N GLN A 11 -17.31 -42.12 5.70
CA GLN A 11 -16.19 -41.38 6.22
C GLN A 11 -15.34 -40.97 5.02
N GLN A 12 -15.34 -39.68 4.69
CA GLN A 12 -14.43 -39.16 3.65
C GLN A 12 -13.01 -39.51 4.07
N ASN A 13 -12.38 -40.38 3.32
CA ASN A 13 -11.03 -40.84 3.61
C ASN A 13 -10.02 -39.77 3.18
N PHE A 14 -9.59 -38.96 4.11
CA PHE A 14 -8.59 -37.90 3.88
C PHE A 14 -7.16 -38.43 3.85
N SER A 15 -6.92 -39.72 3.87
CA SER A 15 -5.59 -40.34 3.80
C SER A 15 -4.77 -39.89 2.59
N ARG A 16 -5.44 -39.52 1.49
CA ARG A 16 -4.79 -38.96 0.32
C ARG A 16 -4.23 -37.58 0.59
N ILE A 17 -4.92 -36.76 1.37
CA ILE A 17 -4.46 -35.42 1.79
C ILE A 17 -3.24 -35.57 2.71
N ASP A 18 -3.31 -36.46 3.70
CA ASP A 18 -2.19 -36.74 4.60
C ASP A 18 -0.93 -37.22 3.84
N SER A 19 -1.15 -38.09 2.84
CA SER A 19 -0.06 -38.57 1.98
C SER A 19 0.54 -37.47 1.13
N LEU A 20 -0.26 -36.55 0.58
CA LEU A 20 0.20 -35.40 -0.17
C LEU A 20 0.99 -34.44 0.71
N ILE A 21 0.50 -34.15 1.91
CA ILE A 21 1.19 -33.29 2.89
C ILE A 21 2.58 -33.87 3.17
N LYS A 22 2.67 -35.15 3.51
CA LYS A 22 3.95 -35.83 3.79
C LYS A 22 4.91 -35.82 2.60
N LYS A 23 4.40 -35.92 1.37
CA LYS A 23 5.20 -36.00 0.16
C LYS A 23 5.66 -34.64 -0.34
N MET A 24 4.81 -33.61 -0.22
CA MET A 24 4.99 -32.31 -0.89
C MET A 24 5.58 -31.25 0.01
N LEU A 25 5.43 -31.36 1.33
CA LEU A 25 6.02 -30.38 2.23
C LEU A 25 7.52 -30.59 2.35
N PRO A 26 8.32 -29.54 2.17
CA PRO A 26 9.74 -29.60 2.48
C PRO A 26 9.97 -29.95 3.94
N GLU A 27 11.06 -30.62 4.22
CA GLU A 27 11.51 -30.92 5.58
C GLU A 27 11.60 -29.61 6.40
N ALA A 28 11.20 -29.63 7.64
CA ALA A 28 11.10 -28.48 8.53
C ALA A 28 10.05 -27.41 8.17
N SER A 29 9.18 -27.64 7.18
CA SER A 29 8.04 -26.76 6.92
C SER A 29 6.98 -26.86 8.01
N GLU A 30 6.38 -25.72 8.35
CA GLU A 30 5.26 -25.65 9.25
C GLU A 30 3.96 -25.41 8.47
N VAL A 31 2.96 -26.24 8.70
CA VAL A 31 1.62 -26.08 8.13
C VAL A 31 0.55 -26.49 9.13
N GLY A 32 -0.52 -25.71 9.17
CA GLY A 32 -1.79 -26.07 9.81
C GLY A 32 -2.89 -26.01 8.75
N ILE A 33 -3.77 -26.98 8.73
CA ILE A 33 -4.89 -27.03 7.79
C ILE A 33 -6.16 -27.27 8.57
N SER A 34 -7.19 -26.45 8.33
CA SER A 34 -8.54 -26.65 8.80
C SER A 34 -9.51 -26.48 7.65
N VAL A 35 -10.33 -27.49 7.42
CA VAL A 35 -11.39 -27.46 6.40
C VAL A 35 -12.73 -27.57 7.11
N TYR A 36 -13.57 -26.56 6.92
CA TYR A 36 -14.86 -26.45 7.56
C TYR A 36 -15.98 -26.33 6.53
N ASP A 37 -17.01 -27.14 6.67
CA ASP A 37 -18.22 -27.05 5.86
C ASP A 37 -19.17 -26.01 6.46
N LEU A 38 -19.30 -24.88 5.79
CA LEU A 38 -20.17 -23.78 6.23
C LEU A 38 -21.64 -24.12 6.18
N THR A 39 -22.07 -25.00 5.25
CA THR A 39 -23.45 -25.42 5.10
C THR A 39 -23.83 -26.43 6.19
N ALA A 40 -23.02 -27.46 6.35
CA ALA A 40 -23.25 -28.51 7.37
C ALA A 40 -22.78 -28.07 8.78
N LYS A 41 -22.12 -26.89 8.89
CA LYS A 41 -21.56 -26.30 10.12
C LYS A 41 -20.69 -27.29 10.90
N LYS A 42 -19.82 -28.03 10.21
CA LYS A 42 -18.94 -29.02 10.82
C LYS A 42 -17.53 -28.98 10.22
N SER A 43 -16.55 -29.34 11.04
CA SER A 43 -15.19 -29.56 10.55
C SER A 43 -15.15 -30.86 9.72
N LEU A 44 -14.53 -30.79 8.55
CA LEU A 44 -14.33 -31.94 7.67
C LEU A 44 -12.92 -32.51 7.82
N TYR A 45 -11.90 -31.65 7.99
CA TYR A 45 -10.52 -32.07 8.08
C TYR A 45 -9.71 -31.11 8.91
N ASN A 46 -8.85 -31.62 9.77
CA ASN A 46 -7.90 -30.85 10.55
C ASN A 46 -6.54 -31.55 10.55
N TYR A 47 -5.51 -30.79 10.22
CA TYR A 47 -4.12 -31.20 10.31
C TYR A 47 -3.34 -30.13 11.05
N ARG A 48 -2.85 -30.43 12.25
CA ARG A 48 -2.15 -29.47 13.13
C ARG A 48 -2.86 -28.10 13.22
N ALA A 49 -4.20 -28.08 13.20
CA ALA A 49 -5.00 -26.86 13.14
C ALA A 49 -4.83 -25.97 14.39
N GLU A 50 -4.49 -26.57 15.53
CA GLU A 50 -4.25 -25.87 16.80
C GLU A 50 -2.82 -25.36 16.95
N LYS A 51 -1.94 -25.63 15.98
CA LYS A 51 -0.57 -25.15 16.04
C LYS A 51 -0.52 -23.66 15.80
N LEU A 52 0.13 -22.91 16.71
CA LEU A 52 0.37 -21.48 16.54
C LEU A 52 1.30 -21.26 15.34
N SER A 53 0.88 -20.39 14.46
CA SER A 53 1.62 -20.00 13.26
C SER A 53 1.63 -18.47 13.11
N ARG A 54 2.62 -17.95 12.41
CA ARG A 54 2.64 -16.51 12.07
C ARG A 54 1.55 -16.22 11.06
N PRO A 55 0.58 -15.37 11.37
CA PRO A 55 -0.56 -15.14 10.50
C PRO A 55 -0.20 -14.34 9.24
N ALA A 56 0.87 -13.55 9.27
CA ALA A 56 1.25 -12.66 8.18
C ALA A 56 0.02 -11.89 7.65
N SER A 57 -0.15 -11.77 6.33
CA SER A 57 -1.28 -11.03 5.73
C SER A 57 -2.67 -11.62 6.01
N THR A 58 -2.78 -12.82 6.59
CA THR A 58 -4.09 -13.35 7.02
C THR A 58 -4.68 -12.54 8.17
N MET A 59 -3.87 -11.76 8.91
CA MET A 59 -4.36 -10.79 9.89
C MET A 59 -5.33 -9.74 9.28
N LYS A 60 -5.20 -9.44 8.00
CA LYS A 60 -6.12 -8.53 7.29
C LYS A 60 -7.57 -9.01 7.32
N LEU A 61 -7.80 -10.33 7.42
CA LEU A 61 -9.14 -10.89 7.57
C LEU A 61 -9.79 -10.44 8.89
N LEU A 62 -9.04 -10.43 9.99
CA LEU A 62 -9.56 -9.96 11.28
C LEU A 62 -9.90 -8.47 11.23
N THR A 63 -9.05 -7.66 10.60
CA THR A 63 -9.31 -6.23 10.39
C THR A 63 -10.58 -6.02 9.57
N ALA A 64 -10.71 -6.74 8.45
CA ALA A 64 -11.89 -6.64 7.58
C ALA A 64 -13.18 -7.10 8.29
N ILE A 65 -13.14 -8.24 9.00
CA ILE A 65 -14.28 -8.75 9.77
C ILE A 65 -14.67 -7.72 10.84
N THR A 66 -13.70 -7.15 11.55
CA THR A 66 -13.97 -6.15 12.58
C THR A 66 -14.62 -4.89 11.99
N ALA A 67 -14.10 -4.40 10.86
CA ALA A 67 -14.66 -3.25 10.16
C ALA A 67 -16.12 -3.51 9.73
N LEU A 68 -16.37 -4.67 9.10
CA LEU A 68 -17.72 -5.04 8.63
C LEU A 68 -18.71 -5.33 9.75
N SER A 69 -18.24 -5.74 10.94
CA SER A 69 -19.10 -6.04 12.09
C SER A 69 -19.46 -4.80 12.93
N ARG A 70 -18.84 -3.65 12.66
CA ARG A 70 -19.11 -2.41 13.39
C ARG A 70 -20.17 -1.57 12.70
N PRO A 71 -20.99 -0.81 13.47
CA PRO A 71 -21.77 0.29 12.90
C PRO A 71 -20.80 1.25 12.19
N GLY A 72 -21.15 1.68 10.98
CA GLY A 72 -20.28 2.55 10.18
C GLY A 72 -19.43 1.83 9.15
N ALA A 73 -19.69 0.53 8.89
CA ALA A 73 -19.04 -0.19 7.80
C ALA A 73 -19.21 0.46 6.40
N ASN A 74 -20.18 1.35 6.27
CA ASN A 74 -20.43 2.15 5.05
C ASN A 74 -19.91 3.59 5.17
N GLU A 75 -19.24 3.95 6.28
CA GLU A 75 -18.65 5.28 6.41
C GLU A 75 -17.46 5.40 5.43
N PRO A 76 -17.45 6.41 4.56
CA PRO A 76 -16.34 6.62 3.64
C PRO A 76 -15.14 7.22 4.38
N PHE A 77 -13.96 6.92 3.91
CA PHE A 77 -12.81 7.76 4.18
C PHE A 77 -13.01 9.11 3.47
N ARG A 78 -12.56 10.21 4.09
CA ARG A 78 -12.77 11.55 3.55
C ARG A 78 -11.47 12.33 3.57
N THR A 79 -11.15 12.95 2.45
CA THR A 79 -10.21 14.06 2.39
C THR A 79 -11.03 15.32 2.21
N GLU A 80 -10.86 16.28 3.08
CA GLU A 80 -11.70 17.49 3.14
C GLU A 80 -10.85 18.73 2.91
N VAL A 81 -11.47 19.79 2.40
CA VAL A 81 -10.81 21.10 2.26
C VAL A 81 -11.55 22.12 3.11
N TRP A 82 -10.79 22.82 3.95
CA TRP A 82 -11.29 23.85 4.85
C TRP A 82 -10.52 25.15 4.65
N HIS A 83 -11.09 26.29 5.05
CA HIS A 83 -10.39 27.58 5.08
C HIS A 83 -10.67 28.33 6.40
N ASP A 84 -9.75 29.20 6.79
CA ASP A 84 -9.85 30.01 8.02
C ASP A 84 -10.11 31.50 7.79
N GLY A 85 -10.28 31.89 6.53
CA GLY A 85 -10.42 33.30 6.19
C GLY A 85 -11.79 33.68 5.63
N VAL A 86 -11.87 34.92 5.17
CA VAL A 86 -13.04 35.46 4.48
C VAL A 86 -12.80 35.60 2.98
N ILE A 87 -13.84 35.43 2.20
CA ILE A 87 -13.77 35.59 0.74
C ILE A 87 -14.21 36.99 0.40
N GLU A 88 -13.32 37.80 -0.16
CA GLU A 88 -13.56 39.18 -0.57
C GLU A 88 -13.04 39.41 -2.00
N HIS A 89 -13.88 39.92 -2.89
CA HIS A 89 -13.51 40.27 -4.26
C HIS A 89 -12.73 39.16 -4.98
N ASP A 90 -13.29 37.93 -5.00
CA ASP A 90 -12.68 36.78 -5.67
C ASP A 90 -11.36 36.30 -5.04
N THR A 91 -11.09 36.71 -3.81
CA THR A 91 -9.87 36.35 -3.06
C THR A 91 -10.22 35.77 -1.70
N LEU A 92 -9.70 34.60 -1.39
CA LEU A 92 -9.66 34.09 -0.02
C LEU A 92 -8.58 34.80 0.77
N GLN A 93 -8.97 35.65 1.75
CA GLN A 93 -8.05 36.29 2.70
C GLN A 93 -7.83 35.36 3.89
N GLY A 94 -6.97 34.36 3.73
CA GLY A 94 -6.71 33.33 4.71
C GLY A 94 -6.11 32.07 4.10
N ASN A 95 -5.99 31.03 4.89
CA ASN A 95 -5.36 29.78 4.52
C ASN A 95 -6.36 28.75 4.05
N LEU A 96 -5.88 27.81 3.25
CA LEU A 96 -6.58 26.61 2.84
C LEU A 96 -5.94 25.38 3.52
N TYR A 97 -6.78 24.45 3.99
CA TYR A 97 -6.34 23.24 4.67
C TYR A 97 -6.88 22.03 3.94
N VAL A 98 -5.99 21.15 3.48
CA VAL A 98 -6.35 19.82 2.97
C VAL A 98 -6.25 18.84 4.13
N VAL A 99 -7.38 18.40 4.67
CA VAL A 99 -7.47 17.58 5.88
C VAL A 99 -7.56 16.11 5.48
N GLY A 100 -6.57 15.32 5.87
CA GLY A 100 -6.51 13.89 5.58
C GLY A 100 -7.35 13.05 6.54
N GLY A 101 -8.09 12.09 5.99
CA GLY A 101 -8.93 11.16 6.75
C GLY A 101 -8.56 9.70 6.59
N PHE A 102 -7.28 9.39 6.35
CA PHE A 102 -6.80 8.02 6.10
C PHE A 102 -7.40 7.33 4.88
N ASP A 103 -7.76 8.07 3.83
CA ASP A 103 -8.20 7.48 2.58
C ASP A 103 -7.03 6.76 1.87
N PRO A 104 -7.04 5.42 1.81
CA PRO A 104 -5.95 4.66 1.20
C PRO A 104 -5.99 4.69 -0.34
N GLU A 105 -7.06 5.18 -0.94
CA GLU A 105 -7.25 5.24 -2.39
C GLU A 105 -7.15 6.69 -2.92
N PHE A 106 -6.74 7.65 -2.07
CA PHE A 106 -6.55 9.04 -2.49
C PHE A 106 -5.36 9.14 -3.46
N ASP A 107 -5.68 9.19 -4.73
CA ASP A 107 -4.74 9.22 -5.85
C ASP A 107 -4.86 10.52 -6.68
N SER A 108 -4.19 10.56 -7.85
CA SER A 108 -4.22 11.73 -8.74
C SER A 108 -5.62 12.05 -9.23
N GLN A 109 -6.46 11.04 -9.51
CA GLN A 109 -7.84 11.28 -9.95
C GLN A 109 -8.68 11.86 -8.81
N SER A 110 -8.51 11.35 -7.60
CA SER A 110 -9.18 11.86 -6.40
C SER A 110 -8.74 13.31 -6.10
N MET A 111 -7.46 13.61 -6.28
CA MET A 111 -6.93 14.98 -6.14
C MET A 111 -7.53 15.91 -7.18
N ASP A 112 -7.58 15.50 -8.45
CA ASP A 112 -8.18 16.30 -9.52
C ASP A 112 -9.66 16.59 -9.21
N SER A 113 -10.43 15.59 -8.78
CA SER A 113 -11.82 15.76 -8.37
C SER A 113 -11.97 16.73 -7.20
N LEU A 114 -11.08 16.64 -6.20
CA LEU A 114 -11.07 17.57 -5.06
C LEU A 114 -10.78 19.01 -5.52
N ILE A 115 -9.84 19.20 -6.43
CA ILE A 115 -9.53 20.52 -7.01
C ILE A 115 -10.72 21.03 -7.81
N GLU A 116 -11.38 20.18 -8.63
CA GLU A 116 -12.58 20.55 -9.36
C GLU A 116 -13.70 21.05 -8.45
N GLU A 117 -13.86 20.45 -7.27
CA GLU A 117 -14.80 20.95 -6.26
C GLU A 117 -14.36 22.30 -5.69
N VAL A 118 -13.08 22.45 -5.33
CA VAL A 118 -12.54 23.68 -4.74
C VAL A 118 -12.70 24.89 -5.68
N ILE A 119 -12.45 24.72 -6.99
CA ILE A 119 -12.60 25.81 -7.96
C ILE A 119 -14.04 26.26 -8.21
N THR A 120 -15.05 25.53 -7.70
CA THR A 120 -16.44 25.97 -7.72
C THR A 120 -16.73 27.07 -6.68
N PHE A 121 -15.85 27.25 -5.70
CA PHE A 121 -16.01 28.29 -4.68
C PHE A 121 -15.74 29.70 -5.26
N PRO A 122 -16.33 30.74 -4.67
CA PRO A 122 -16.30 32.08 -5.25
C PRO A 122 -14.94 32.81 -4.97
N PHE A 123 -13.82 32.13 -5.19
CA PHE A 123 -12.48 32.75 -5.19
C PHE A 123 -11.59 32.08 -6.23
N SER A 124 -10.73 32.86 -6.85
CA SER A 124 -9.69 32.39 -7.76
C SER A 124 -8.28 32.68 -7.26
N VAL A 125 -8.17 33.44 -6.16
CA VAL A 125 -6.90 33.81 -5.55
C VAL A 125 -6.92 33.43 -4.06
N ILE A 126 -5.82 32.88 -3.57
CA ILE A 126 -5.60 32.60 -2.15
C ILE A 126 -4.50 33.56 -1.66
N ASN A 127 -4.87 34.50 -0.79
CA ASN A 127 -3.94 35.38 -0.10
C ASN A 127 -3.61 34.77 1.28
N GLY A 128 -2.85 33.68 1.25
CA GLY A 128 -2.48 32.87 2.40
C GLY A 128 -1.66 31.66 1.96
N GLN A 129 -1.70 30.61 2.75
CA GLN A 129 -0.97 29.36 2.51
C GLN A 129 -1.93 28.20 2.29
N VAL A 130 -1.46 27.15 1.61
CA VAL A 130 -2.13 25.86 1.54
C VAL A 130 -1.42 24.87 2.46
N TYR A 131 -2.15 24.29 3.40
CA TYR A 131 -1.61 23.36 4.39
C TYR A 131 -2.18 21.97 4.20
N GLY A 132 -1.30 20.95 4.33
CA GLY A 132 -1.75 19.57 4.53
C GLY A 132 -1.96 19.31 6.03
N ASP A 133 -3.17 18.96 6.42
CA ASP A 133 -3.49 18.64 7.82
C ASP A 133 -3.47 17.13 8.06
N VAL A 134 -2.57 16.70 8.93
CA VAL A 134 -2.37 15.32 9.36
C VAL A 134 -2.65 15.13 10.86
N SER A 135 -3.34 16.07 11.48
CA SER A 135 -3.57 16.12 12.94
C SER A 135 -4.42 14.96 13.49
N MET A 136 -5.11 14.22 12.62
CA MET A 136 -5.87 13.02 13.01
C MET A 136 -5.00 11.93 13.63
N LYS A 137 -3.68 11.97 13.43
CA LYS A 137 -2.72 11.01 13.95
C LYS A 137 -1.51 11.71 14.57
N ASP A 138 -0.89 11.04 15.54
CA ASP A 138 0.41 11.42 16.07
C ASP A 138 1.52 11.33 14.99
N SER A 139 2.71 11.85 15.30
CA SER A 139 3.87 11.83 14.42
C SER A 139 4.56 10.46 14.30
N LEU A 140 3.95 9.39 14.81
CA LEU A 140 4.48 8.04 14.69
C LEU A 140 4.05 7.42 13.35
N TYR A 141 4.84 7.59 12.32
CA TYR A 141 4.58 7.09 10.96
C TYR A 141 4.84 5.60 10.77
N TRP A 142 5.32 4.91 11.80
CA TRP A 142 5.82 3.55 11.75
C TRP A 142 5.04 2.64 12.69
N GLY A 143 4.63 1.47 12.22
CA GLY A 143 3.94 0.49 13.05
C GLY A 143 4.88 -0.26 14.00
N SER A 144 4.42 -0.54 15.22
CA SER A 144 5.17 -1.36 16.16
C SER A 144 5.42 -2.75 15.58
N GLY A 145 6.66 -3.23 15.66
CA GLY A 145 7.06 -4.55 15.16
C GLY A 145 7.31 -4.60 13.65
N TRP A 146 7.24 -3.48 12.94
CA TRP A 146 7.67 -3.42 11.55
C TRP A 146 9.18 -3.53 11.43
N ALA A 147 9.66 -4.31 10.48
CA ALA A 147 11.07 -4.43 10.22
C ALA A 147 11.59 -3.23 9.43
N TRP A 148 12.72 -2.70 9.86
CA TRP A 148 13.34 -1.51 9.24
C TRP A 148 13.81 -1.76 7.81
N ASP A 149 14.12 -3.02 7.49
CA ASP A 149 14.62 -3.45 6.17
C ASP A 149 13.49 -3.77 5.17
N ASP A 150 12.23 -3.73 5.60
CA ASP A 150 11.08 -3.77 4.68
C ASP A 150 10.85 -2.45 3.95
N THR A 151 11.38 -1.35 4.47
CA THR A 151 11.45 -0.10 3.73
C THR A 151 12.60 -0.20 2.70
N PRO A 152 12.46 0.13 1.44
CA PRO A 152 11.49 1.01 0.78
C PRO A 152 10.40 0.30 -0.02
N ALA A 153 10.03 -0.91 0.34
CA ALA A 153 9.03 -1.68 -0.40
C ALA A 153 7.66 -0.98 -0.39
N GLY A 154 7.00 -0.93 -1.54
CA GLY A 154 5.72 -0.26 -1.72
C GLY A 154 4.58 -0.81 -0.86
N TYR A 155 4.71 -2.05 -0.35
CA TYR A 155 3.73 -2.64 0.57
C TYR A 155 3.84 -2.14 2.03
N GLN A 156 4.86 -1.35 2.37
CA GLN A 156 5.09 -0.83 3.72
C GLN A 156 5.16 0.71 3.71
N PRO A 157 4.06 1.40 3.37
CA PRO A 157 4.02 2.85 3.37
C PRO A 157 4.12 3.42 4.79
N TYR A 158 4.63 4.63 4.91
CA TYR A 158 4.52 5.41 6.13
C TYR A 158 3.05 5.76 6.39
N LEU A 159 2.62 5.68 7.65
CA LEU A 159 1.23 5.94 8.02
C LEU A 159 1.00 7.44 8.21
N SER A 160 0.17 8.02 7.36
CA SER A 160 -0.26 9.42 7.47
C SER A 160 -1.77 9.53 7.17
N PRO A 161 -2.52 10.40 7.88
CA PRO A 161 -3.91 10.67 7.53
C PRO A 161 -4.10 11.24 6.12
N LEU A 162 -3.18 12.08 5.67
CA LEU A 162 -3.12 12.60 4.31
C LEU A 162 -2.04 11.84 3.54
N MET A 163 -2.46 10.84 2.78
CA MET A 163 -1.55 9.95 2.05
C MET A 163 -1.94 9.93 0.57
N PHE A 164 -1.14 10.59 -0.25
CA PHE A 164 -1.34 10.66 -1.69
C PHE A 164 -0.65 9.49 -2.38
N CYS A 165 -1.34 8.81 -3.31
CA CYS A 165 -0.82 7.66 -4.05
C CYS A 165 -0.19 6.59 -3.13
N LYS A 166 -0.79 6.31 -1.97
CA LYS A 166 -0.28 5.34 -0.97
C LYS A 166 1.12 5.66 -0.44
N GLY A 167 1.58 6.91 -0.58
CA GLY A 167 2.95 7.30 -0.22
C GLY A 167 4.02 6.65 -1.10
N THR A 168 3.67 6.23 -2.31
CA THR A 168 4.57 5.55 -3.24
C THR A 168 4.74 6.32 -4.54
N VAL A 169 5.83 6.03 -5.23
CA VAL A 169 6.08 6.44 -6.61
C VAL A 169 6.14 5.20 -7.48
N GLN A 170 5.29 5.13 -8.50
CA GLN A 170 5.38 4.09 -9.51
C GLN A 170 6.54 4.41 -10.46
N VAL A 171 7.52 3.51 -10.52
CA VAL A 171 8.68 3.62 -11.39
C VAL A 171 8.49 2.68 -12.58
N SER A 172 8.55 3.21 -13.78
CA SER A 172 8.52 2.43 -15.03
C SER A 172 9.87 2.54 -15.74
N VAL A 173 10.45 1.41 -16.09
CA VAL A 173 11.76 1.33 -16.76
C VAL A 173 11.59 0.60 -18.08
N VAL A 174 11.98 1.27 -19.17
CA VAL A 174 11.89 0.74 -20.54
C VAL A 174 13.29 0.62 -21.12
N PRO A 175 13.73 -0.59 -21.55
CA PRO A 175 15.03 -0.76 -22.13
C PRO A 175 15.20 0.07 -23.41
N SER A 176 16.40 0.57 -23.65
CA SER A 176 16.77 1.22 -24.92
C SER A 176 16.73 0.19 -26.08
N THR A 177 16.63 0.68 -27.30
CA THR A 177 16.82 -0.15 -28.50
C THR A 177 18.28 -0.55 -28.72
N VAL A 178 19.21 0.17 -28.08
CA VAL A 178 20.65 -0.07 -28.22
C VAL A 178 21.17 -0.77 -26.96
N GLN A 179 21.84 -1.91 -27.18
CA GLN A 179 22.47 -2.66 -26.09
C GLN A 179 23.62 -1.88 -25.47
N GLY A 180 23.65 -1.80 -24.15
CA GLY A 180 24.65 -1.06 -23.40
C GLY A 180 24.18 0.31 -22.96
N ASP A 181 23.19 0.90 -23.61
CA ASP A 181 22.63 2.19 -23.24
C ASP A 181 21.84 2.11 -21.95
N THR A 182 21.70 3.26 -21.31
CA THR A 182 20.84 3.44 -20.15
C THR A 182 19.38 3.29 -20.56
N ALA A 183 18.60 2.57 -19.78
CA ALA A 183 17.15 2.45 -19.99
C ALA A 183 16.45 3.78 -19.68
N SER A 184 15.30 4.01 -20.30
CA SER A 184 14.43 5.14 -19.98
C SER A 184 13.70 4.88 -18.68
N VAL A 185 13.66 5.87 -17.78
CA VAL A 185 12.94 5.80 -16.50
C VAL A 185 11.90 6.90 -16.47
N SER A 186 10.68 6.55 -16.11
CA SER A 186 9.59 7.47 -15.80
C SER A 186 8.99 7.14 -14.44
N CYS A 187 8.55 8.17 -13.72
CA CYS A 187 7.99 8.08 -12.38
C CYS A 187 6.64 8.80 -12.33
N GLN A 188 5.70 8.25 -11.56
CA GLN A 188 4.38 8.84 -11.31
C GLN A 188 3.99 8.66 -9.83
N PRO A 189 3.41 9.69 -9.18
CA PRO A 189 3.21 11.05 -9.68
C PRO A 189 4.52 11.81 -9.85
N LEU A 190 4.55 12.82 -10.72
CA LEU A 190 5.68 13.74 -10.82
C LEU A 190 5.69 14.66 -9.60
N SER A 191 6.86 14.81 -8.98
CA SER A 191 7.03 15.67 -7.81
C SER A 191 8.48 16.08 -7.63
N SER A 192 8.71 17.24 -7.03
CA SER A 192 10.02 17.68 -6.56
C SER A 192 10.44 17.02 -5.24
N TYR A 193 9.55 16.24 -4.62
CA TYR A 193 9.78 15.57 -3.34
C TYR A 193 10.77 14.40 -3.42
N TYR A 194 11.06 13.92 -4.61
CA TYR A 194 12.06 12.88 -4.84
C TYR A 194 12.97 13.21 -6.02
N THR A 195 14.12 12.59 -6.05
CA THR A 195 15.04 12.61 -7.18
C THR A 195 15.25 11.22 -7.75
N VAL A 196 15.80 11.11 -8.96
CA VAL A 196 16.00 9.81 -9.61
C VAL A 196 17.46 9.66 -10.04
N THR A 197 18.11 8.62 -9.54
CA THR A 197 19.43 8.18 -9.99
C THR A 197 19.27 6.89 -10.82
N ASN A 198 19.51 7.02 -12.12
CA ASN A 198 19.40 5.94 -13.07
C ASN A 198 20.78 5.35 -13.44
N GLN A 199 21.07 4.15 -12.97
CA GLN A 199 22.29 3.39 -13.22
C GLN A 199 22.01 2.10 -14.00
N THR A 200 20.94 2.06 -14.78
CA THR A 200 20.55 0.89 -15.55
C THR A 200 21.39 0.73 -16.79
N LYS A 201 21.45 -0.50 -17.30
CA LYS A 201 22.02 -0.83 -18.61
C LYS A 201 21.08 -1.76 -19.34
N THR A 202 20.77 -1.43 -20.58
CA THR A 202 20.02 -2.32 -21.48
C THR A 202 20.88 -3.52 -21.87
N ARG A 203 20.36 -4.72 -21.67
CA ARG A 203 21.07 -5.99 -21.97
C ARG A 203 20.12 -6.99 -22.62
N THR A 204 20.69 -7.97 -23.33
CA THR A 204 19.95 -9.11 -23.89
C THR A 204 19.85 -10.27 -22.90
N SER A 205 20.65 -10.26 -21.84
CA SER A 205 20.66 -11.28 -20.79
C SER A 205 20.38 -10.65 -19.43
N SER A 206 19.58 -11.33 -18.62
CA SER A 206 19.25 -10.95 -17.24
C SER A 206 20.38 -11.25 -16.25
N ALA A 207 21.57 -11.63 -16.72
CA ALA A 207 22.74 -11.78 -15.87
C ALA A 207 23.09 -10.44 -15.21
N GLY A 208 22.82 -10.31 -13.92
CA GLY A 208 22.97 -9.10 -13.13
C GLY A 208 21.66 -8.75 -12.43
N LYS A 209 21.79 -8.32 -11.19
CA LYS A 209 20.64 -7.98 -10.36
C LYS A 209 20.05 -6.64 -10.81
N PHE A 210 18.77 -6.63 -11.16
CA PHE A 210 17.99 -5.41 -11.33
C PHE A 210 17.36 -5.01 -10.01
N SER A 211 17.36 -3.71 -9.69
CA SER A 211 16.84 -3.19 -8.41
C SER A 211 16.14 -1.86 -8.60
N PHE A 212 14.99 -1.73 -7.97
CA PHE A 212 14.35 -0.48 -7.59
C PHE A 212 14.52 -0.28 -6.09
N THR A 213 14.97 0.87 -5.68
CA THR A 213 15.08 1.22 -4.26
C THR A 213 15.16 2.73 -4.11
N ARG A 214 15.30 3.20 -2.89
CA ARG A 214 15.69 4.57 -2.58
C ARG A 214 16.84 4.57 -1.57
N ASP A 215 17.35 5.72 -1.22
CA ASP A 215 18.39 5.88 -0.19
C ASP A 215 17.80 5.78 1.24
N TRP A 216 17.09 4.67 1.48
CA TRP A 216 16.29 4.42 2.68
C TRP A 216 17.10 4.37 3.99
N LEU A 217 18.38 4.03 3.93
CA LEU A 217 19.25 4.01 5.10
C LEU A 217 19.40 5.41 5.76
N THR A 218 19.30 6.46 4.97
CA THR A 218 19.35 7.86 5.41
C THR A 218 17.97 8.52 5.42
N ASN A 219 16.90 7.72 5.21
CA ASN A 219 15.54 8.18 4.99
C ASN A 219 15.36 9.15 3.81
N GLY A 220 16.34 9.21 2.92
CA GLY A 220 16.27 10.06 1.73
C GLY A 220 15.25 9.57 0.71
N ASN A 221 14.85 10.45 -0.20
CA ASN A 221 13.93 10.20 -1.30
C ASN A 221 14.61 10.26 -2.68
N ASN A 222 15.90 9.93 -2.75
CA ASN A 222 16.53 9.67 -4.03
C ASN A 222 16.26 8.24 -4.46
N LEU A 223 15.49 8.05 -5.53
CA LEU A 223 15.18 6.76 -6.12
C LEU A 223 16.40 6.23 -6.88
N LEU A 224 16.85 5.04 -6.52
CA LEU A 224 18.00 4.39 -7.10
C LEU A 224 17.52 3.23 -7.99
N ILE A 225 17.65 3.36 -9.29
CA ILE A 225 17.28 2.34 -10.26
C ILE A 225 18.57 1.83 -10.91
N SER A 226 18.86 0.55 -10.76
CA SER A 226 20.14 0.01 -11.19
C SER A 226 20.03 -1.42 -11.75
N GLY A 227 21.09 -1.84 -12.45
CA GLY A 227 21.23 -3.20 -12.97
C GLY A 227 20.81 -3.35 -14.43
N ASN A 228 20.69 -4.62 -14.86
CA ASN A 228 20.43 -4.96 -16.25
C ASN A 228 18.94 -5.00 -16.55
N VAL A 229 18.54 -4.29 -17.61
CA VAL A 229 17.15 -4.21 -18.09
C VAL A 229 17.04 -4.95 -19.41
N THR A 230 16.24 -6.01 -19.42
CA THR A 230 15.98 -6.86 -20.60
C THR A 230 14.56 -6.74 -21.12
N SER A 231 13.65 -6.21 -20.29
CA SER A 231 12.24 -6.02 -20.61
C SER A 231 11.70 -4.85 -19.78
N ILE A 232 10.52 -4.37 -20.13
CA ILE A 232 9.82 -3.33 -19.35
C ILE A 232 9.64 -3.83 -17.91
N ARG A 233 9.96 -2.96 -16.95
CA ARG A 233 9.79 -3.18 -15.53
C ARG A 233 8.94 -2.07 -14.96
N LYS A 234 8.05 -2.42 -14.03
CA LYS A 234 7.29 -1.48 -13.22
C LYS A 234 7.31 -1.96 -11.78
N ASP A 235 7.45 -1.02 -10.86
CA ASP A 235 7.37 -1.29 -9.42
C ASP A 235 7.01 0.00 -8.69
N ASP A 236 6.53 -0.16 -7.46
CA ASP A 236 6.19 0.93 -6.57
C ASP A 236 7.28 1.06 -5.50
N VAL A 237 7.83 2.25 -5.36
CA VAL A 237 8.85 2.58 -4.35
C VAL A 237 8.21 3.50 -3.32
N ASN A 238 8.26 3.09 -2.06
CA ASN A 238 7.76 3.85 -0.94
C ASN A 238 8.67 5.06 -0.66
N LEU A 239 8.06 6.24 -0.48
CA LEU A 239 8.76 7.47 -0.09
C LEU A 239 8.79 7.61 1.44
N SER A 240 9.86 8.22 1.95
CA SER A 240 9.92 8.62 3.35
C SER A 240 9.08 9.86 3.61
N LEU A 241 8.27 9.85 4.66
CA LEU A 241 7.52 11.00 5.15
C LEU A 241 8.22 11.71 6.32
N ILE A 242 9.37 11.22 6.78
CA ILE A 242 10.07 11.75 7.98
C ILE A 242 10.45 13.22 7.80
N HIS A 243 10.73 13.67 6.58
CA HIS A 243 11.09 15.05 6.28
C HIS A 243 9.90 16.01 6.18
N ILE A 244 8.66 15.52 6.17
CA ILE A 244 7.45 16.36 6.15
C ILE A 244 7.11 16.89 7.55
N SER A 245 7.61 16.24 8.60
CA SER A 245 7.24 16.51 10.00
C SER A 245 8.05 17.64 10.67
N GLU A 246 8.90 18.36 9.95
CA GLU A 246 9.51 19.55 10.53
C GLU A 246 8.50 20.71 10.53
N PRO A 247 8.10 21.23 11.69
CA PRO A 247 7.06 22.26 11.79
C PRO A 247 7.40 23.59 11.13
N THR A 248 8.55 23.72 10.47
CA THR A 248 9.07 24.93 9.85
C THR A 248 9.09 24.93 8.32
N ARG A 249 8.66 23.85 7.65
CA ARG A 249 8.57 23.78 6.19
C ARG A 249 7.35 23.02 5.72
N GLN A 250 6.19 23.64 5.87
CA GLN A 250 5.06 23.35 5.02
C GLN A 250 5.34 24.02 3.68
N GLU A 251 5.86 23.29 2.71
CA GLU A 251 5.92 23.79 1.36
C GLU A 251 4.51 23.88 0.82
N ALA A 252 4.13 25.06 0.35
CA ALA A 252 2.87 25.24 -0.34
C ALA A 252 2.80 24.29 -1.53
N ILE A 253 1.69 23.61 -1.67
CA ILE A 253 1.40 22.83 -2.86
C ILE A 253 1.13 23.84 -3.98
N SER A 254 2.09 24.02 -4.87
CA SER A 254 1.96 24.87 -6.08
C SER A 254 1.58 24.01 -7.27
#